data_282d79b8851cb9e489d12e46bf7be41a
#
_entry.id   282d79b8851cb9e489d12e46bf7be41a
#
_cell.length_a   1.000
_cell.length_b   1.000
_cell.length_c   1.000
_cell.angle_alpha   90.00
_cell.angle_beta   90.00
_cell.angle_gamma   90.00
#
_symmetry.space_group_name_H-M   'P 1'
#
loop_
_entity.id
_entity.type
_entity.pdbx_description
1 polymer ?
#
loop_
_entity_poly.entity_id
_entity_poly.type
_entity_poly.pdbx_seq_one_letter_code
_entity_poly.pdbx_strand_id
1 'polypeptide(L)'
;MYLEINFGWRQGALFIVGLAAGIILYHAAFGFTSAWRGVVNNARGAGLRAQMIMLAVTVLVFTPLIAQGDIFGSDIRGSVAPLNVAVVFGAFMFGLGMQLGGGCASGTLFTAGGGNSRMLVTLVAFIAGSLLGTWQ
;
A
#
# COMPACT_ATOMS: atom_id res chain seq x y z
N MET A 1 31.98 1.23 11.26
CA MET A 1 32.34 1.62 9.87
C MET A 1 31.65 0.76 8.82
N TYR A 2 31.65 -0.59 8.87
CA TYR A 2 30.92 -1.45 7.92
C TYR A 2 29.38 -1.32 7.98
N LEU A 3 28.81 -1.07 9.14
CA LEU A 3 27.35 -0.88 9.33
C LEU A 3 26.82 0.41 8.71
N GLU A 4 27.59 1.49 8.76
CA GLU A 4 27.17 2.79 8.22
C GLU A 4 27.15 2.82 6.68
N ILE A 5 28.11 2.18 6.04
CA ILE A 5 28.21 2.14 4.57
C ILE A 5 27.08 1.28 3.97
N ASN A 6 26.78 0.12 4.60
CA ASN A 6 25.67 -0.74 4.17
C ASN A 6 24.31 -0.11 4.41
N PHE A 7 24.16 0.68 5.48
CA PHE A 7 22.92 1.39 5.79
C PHE A 7 22.66 2.52 4.78
N GLY A 8 23.70 3.29 4.42
CA GLY A 8 23.60 4.36 3.42
C GLY A 8 23.27 3.86 2.01
N TRP A 9 23.86 2.75 1.58
CA TRP A 9 23.56 2.14 0.26
C TRP A 9 22.13 1.63 0.17
N ARG A 10 21.67 0.91 1.19
CA ARG A 10 20.29 0.40 1.24
C ARG A 10 19.26 1.53 1.26
N GLN A 11 19.50 2.58 2.01
CA GLN A 11 18.64 3.76 2.05
C GLN A 11 18.60 4.49 0.70
N GLY A 12 19.73 4.64 0.04
CA GLY A 12 19.82 5.21 -1.30
C GLY A 12 19.05 4.40 -2.34
N ALA A 13 19.21 3.08 -2.33
CA ALA A 13 18.48 2.18 -3.22
C ALA A 13 16.97 2.23 -2.98
N LEU A 14 16.53 2.21 -1.71
CA LEU A 14 15.12 2.33 -1.35
C LEU A 14 14.54 3.68 -1.76
N PHE A 15 15.30 4.75 -1.65
CA PHE A 15 14.88 6.08 -2.10
C PHE A 15 14.65 6.12 -3.62
N ILE A 16 15.56 5.56 -4.41
CA ILE A 16 15.43 5.50 -5.88
C ILE A 16 14.22 4.66 -6.28
N VAL A 17 14.04 3.49 -5.65
CA VAL A 17 12.88 2.62 -5.89
C VAL A 17 11.59 3.33 -5.52
N GLY A 18 11.55 4.02 -4.38
CA GLY A 18 10.40 4.80 -3.93
C GLY A 18 10.06 5.94 -4.90
N LEU A 19 11.07 6.64 -5.39
CA LEU A 19 10.91 7.72 -6.37
C LEU A 19 10.36 7.19 -7.71
N ALA A 20 10.93 6.10 -8.22
CA ALA A 20 10.46 5.45 -9.43
C ALA A 20 9.01 4.94 -9.29
N ALA A 21 8.70 4.28 -8.19
CA ALA A 21 7.34 3.83 -7.86
C ALA A 21 6.36 5.00 -7.78
N GLY A 22 6.74 6.11 -7.14
CA GLY A 22 5.92 7.31 -7.05
C GLY A 22 5.59 7.91 -8.42
N ILE A 23 6.58 8.02 -9.30
CA ILE A 23 6.38 8.52 -10.67
C ILE A 23 5.46 7.60 -11.46
N ILE A 24 5.65 6.29 -11.38
CA ILE A 24 4.83 5.30 -12.10
C ILE A 24 3.38 5.36 -11.59
N LEU A 25 3.16 5.37 -10.28
CA LEU A 25 1.83 5.44 -9.68
C LEU A 25 1.12 6.75 -10.02
N TYR A 26 1.85 7.86 -10.03
CA TYR A 26 1.31 9.16 -10.39
C TYR A 26 0.85 9.19 -11.86
N HIS A 27 1.68 8.72 -12.81
CA HIS A 27 1.33 8.67 -14.23
C HIS A 27 0.22 7.67 -14.54
N ALA A 28 0.22 6.53 -13.85
CA ALA A 28 -0.83 5.53 -14.02
C ALA A 28 -2.18 5.99 -13.46
N ALA A 29 -2.23 7.04 -12.63
CA ALA A 29 -3.40 7.48 -11.85
C ALA A 29 -4.08 6.28 -11.15
N PHE A 30 -3.26 5.27 -10.77
CA PHE A 30 -3.72 3.99 -10.28
C PHE A 30 -3.98 4.08 -8.78
N GLY A 31 -5.25 4.01 -8.41
CA GLY A 31 -5.65 3.99 -7.01
C GLY A 31 -6.74 2.95 -6.76
N PHE A 32 -6.66 2.27 -5.62
CA PHE A 32 -7.66 1.28 -5.22
C PHE A 32 -9.07 1.90 -5.17
N THR A 33 -9.20 3.07 -4.58
CA THR A 33 -10.47 3.78 -4.45
C THR A 33 -11.00 4.31 -5.76
N SER A 34 -10.13 4.77 -6.67
CA SER A 34 -10.52 5.27 -7.99
C SER A 34 -11.07 4.16 -8.88
N ALA A 35 -10.50 2.95 -8.80
CA ALA A 35 -10.99 1.78 -9.52
C ALA A 35 -12.42 1.40 -9.09
N TRP A 36 -12.70 1.38 -7.79
CA TRP A 36 -14.04 1.10 -7.27
C TRP A 36 -15.05 2.19 -7.62
N ARG A 37 -14.66 3.47 -7.55
CA ARG A 37 -15.51 4.58 -8.01
C ARG A 37 -15.84 4.47 -9.49
N GLY A 38 -14.87 4.05 -10.32
CA GLY A 38 -15.09 3.82 -11.75
C GLY A 38 -16.13 2.73 -12.02
N VAL A 39 -16.14 1.68 -11.22
CA VAL A 39 -17.14 0.61 -11.31
C VAL A 39 -18.53 1.11 -10.90
N VAL A 40 -18.63 1.81 -9.77
CA VAL A 40 -19.92 2.26 -9.21
C VAL A 40 -20.55 3.37 -10.05
N ASN A 41 -19.74 4.37 -10.48
CA ASN A 41 -20.27 5.54 -11.16
C ASN A 41 -20.43 5.35 -12.68
N ASN A 42 -19.51 4.62 -13.31
CA ASN A 42 -19.42 4.55 -14.77
C ASN A 42 -19.53 3.12 -15.33
N ALA A 43 -19.77 2.10 -14.48
CA ALA A 43 -19.75 0.68 -14.82
C ALA A 43 -18.45 0.23 -15.56
N ARG A 44 -17.35 0.94 -15.38
CA ARG A 44 -16.05 0.65 -16.00
C ARG A 44 -15.20 -0.22 -15.10
N GLY A 45 -15.12 -1.54 -15.43
CA GLY A 45 -14.36 -2.51 -14.66
C GLY A 45 -12.86 -2.61 -14.98
N ALA A 46 -12.32 -1.75 -15.84
CA ALA A 46 -10.92 -1.84 -16.27
C ALA A 46 -9.93 -1.69 -15.10
N GLY A 47 -10.16 -0.72 -14.21
CA GLY A 47 -9.32 -0.53 -13.02
C GLY A 47 -9.39 -1.71 -12.05
N LEU A 48 -10.58 -2.27 -11.85
CA LEU A 48 -10.75 -3.44 -10.98
C LEU A 48 -10.06 -4.69 -11.56
N ARG A 49 -10.15 -4.91 -12.88
CA ARG A 49 -9.40 -6.00 -13.54
C ARG A 49 -7.90 -5.84 -13.37
N ALA A 50 -7.37 -4.64 -13.57
CA ALA A 50 -5.95 -4.37 -13.37
C ALA A 50 -5.51 -4.67 -11.92
N GLN A 51 -6.33 -4.32 -10.93
CA GLN A 51 -6.13 -4.66 -9.53
C GLN A 51 -6.09 -6.16 -9.27
N MET A 52 -7.05 -6.90 -9.82
CA MET A 52 -7.11 -8.36 -9.65
C MET A 52 -5.91 -9.05 -10.29
N ILE A 53 -5.47 -8.60 -11.48
CA ILE A 53 -4.27 -9.12 -12.14
C ILE A 53 -3.03 -8.83 -11.30
N MET A 54 -2.89 -7.62 -10.80
CA MET A 54 -1.77 -7.24 -9.94
C MET A 54 -1.72 -8.10 -8.67
N LEU A 55 -2.85 -8.30 -8.00
CA LEU A 55 -2.94 -9.16 -6.82
C LEU A 55 -2.62 -10.62 -7.15
N ALA A 56 -3.13 -11.14 -8.26
CA ALA A 56 -2.85 -12.51 -8.71
C ALA A 56 -1.35 -12.72 -8.97
N VAL A 57 -0.71 -11.79 -9.69
CA VAL A 57 0.74 -11.85 -9.95
C VAL A 57 1.53 -11.77 -8.66
N THR A 58 1.15 -10.86 -7.76
CA THR A 58 1.83 -10.72 -6.45
C THR A 58 1.73 -12.00 -5.64
N VAL A 59 0.54 -12.60 -5.54
CA VAL A 59 0.34 -13.86 -4.81
C VAL A 59 1.15 -14.99 -5.46
N LEU A 60 1.11 -15.13 -6.78
CA LEU A 60 1.85 -16.18 -7.49
C LEU A 60 3.37 -16.06 -7.31
N VAL A 61 3.91 -14.85 -7.25
CA VAL A 61 5.34 -14.61 -7.08
C VAL A 61 5.77 -14.74 -5.61
N PHE A 62 5.03 -14.09 -4.70
CA PHE A 62 5.46 -14.01 -3.30
C PHE A 62 5.12 -15.26 -2.48
N THR A 63 4.05 -16.00 -2.81
CA THR A 63 3.71 -17.21 -2.05
C THR A 63 4.83 -18.27 -2.09
N PRO A 64 5.40 -18.65 -3.25
CA PRO A 64 6.50 -19.59 -3.27
C PRO A 64 7.78 -19.03 -2.62
N LEU A 65 8.04 -17.73 -2.72
CA LEU A 65 9.18 -17.10 -2.08
C LEU A 65 9.09 -17.15 -0.55
N ILE A 66 7.90 -16.89 0.00
CA ILE A 66 7.65 -16.99 1.45
C ILE A 66 7.67 -18.46 1.91
N ALA A 67 7.18 -19.39 1.07
CA ALA A 67 7.19 -20.82 1.38
C ALA A 67 8.60 -21.41 1.45
N GLN A 68 9.57 -20.85 0.72
CA GLN A 68 10.97 -21.24 0.80
C GLN A 68 11.64 -20.80 2.12
N GLY A 69 11.07 -19.80 2.80
CA GLY A 69 11.52 -19.35 4.13
C GLY A 69 12.83 -18.58 4.15
N ASP A 70 13.56 -18.57 3.04
CA ASP A 70 14.90 -17.99 2.96
C ASP A 70 15.07 -17.24 1.62
N ILE A 71 15.24 -15.93 1.68
CA ILE A 71 15.52 -15.10 0.50
C ILE A 71 16.78 -14.27 0.81
N PHE A 72 17.84 -14.49 0.03
CA PHE A 72 19.13 -13.79 0.18
C PHE A 72 19.76 -13.92 1.59
N GLY A 73 19.60 -15.08 2.26
CA GLY A 73 20.19 -15.30 3.57
C GLY A 73 19.47 -14.58 4.72
N SER A 74 18.24 -14.14 4.51
CA SER A 74 17.38 -13.54 5.53
C SER A 74 16.15 -14.39 5.76
N ASP A 75 15.91 -14.81 7.01
CA ASP A 75 14.69 -15.51 7.42
C ASP A 75 13.47 -14.65 7.16
N ILE A 76 12.63 -15.07 6.21
CA ILE A 76 11.36 -14.39 5.92
C ILE A 76 10.24 -15.18 6.58
N ARG A 77 9.63 -14.59 7.60
CA ARG A 77 8.44 -15.14 8.24
C ARG A 77 7.20 -14.40 7.76
N GLY A 78 6.27 -15.11 7.13
CA GLY A 78 4.95 -14.59 6.83
C GLY A 78 4.19 -14.34 8.14
N SER A 79 3.76 -13.10 8.37
CA SER A 79 2.86 -12.79 9.47
C SER A 79 1.44 -13.20 9.10
N VAL A 80 0.99 -14.31 9.65
CA VAL A 80 -0.39 -14.82 9.43
C VAL A 80 -1.22 -14.48 10.65
N ALA A 81 -2.18 -13.58 10.48
CA ALA A 81 -3.17 -13.31 11.52
C ALA A 81 -4.33 -14.31 11.43
N PRO A 82 -4.80 -14.88 12.55
CA PRO A 82 -5.97 -15.75 12.53
C PRO A 82 -7.21 -14.96 12.10
N LEU A 83 -8.01 -15.56 11.21
CA LEU A 83 -9.29 -14.99 10.79
C LEU A 83 -10.25 -15.00 11.97
N ASN A 84 -10.48 -13.86 12.58
CA ASN A 84 -11.48 -13.69 13.64
C ASN A 84 -12.44 -12.55 13.28
N VAL A 85 -13.51 -12.40 14.04
CA VAL A 85 -14.54 -11.37 13.83
C VAL A 85 -13.96 -9.96 13.88
N ALA A 86 -12.94 -9.74 14.72
CA ALA A 86 -12.27 -8.43 14.82
C ALA A 86 -11.55 -8.05 13.52
N VAL A 87 -10.92 -9.02 12.83
CA VAL A 87 -10.25 -8.78 11.55
C VAL A 87 -11.27 -8.39 10.48
N VAL A 88 -12.41 -9.08 10.42
CA VAL A 88 -13.48 -8.78 9.46
C VAL A 88 -14.05 -7.38 9.69
N PHE A 89 -14.35 -7.05 10.95
CA PHE A 89 -14.86 -5.73 11.30
C PHE A 89 -13.84 -4.63 11.04
N GLY A 90 -12.58 -4.86 11.41
CA GLY A 90 -11.48 -3.93 11.13
C GLY A 90 -11.25 -3.68 9.63
N ALA A 91 -11.29 -4.74 8.82
CA ALA A 91 -11.18 -4.63 7.37
C ALA A 91 -12.34 -3.85 6.74
N PHE A 92 -13.56 -4.06 7.24
CA PHE A 92 -14.73 -3.30 6.81
C PHE A 92 -14.60 -1.81 7.14
N MET A 93 -14.25 -1.48 8.38
CA MET A 93 -14.01 -0.10 8.82
C MET A 93 -12.87 0.57 8.03
N PHE A 94 -11.79 -0.17 7.76
CA PHE A 94 -10.70 0.30 6.93
C PHE A 94 -11.15 0.62 5.49
N GLY A 95 -11.96 -0.25 4.90
CA GLY A 95 -12.54 -0.05 3.57
C GLY A 95 -13.42 1.21 3.49
N LEU A 96 -14.27 1.42 4.49
CA LEU A 96 -15.07 2.65 4.60
C LEU A 96 -14.18 3.89 4.74
N GLY A 97 -13.18 3.84 5.61
CA GLY A 97 -12.22 4.93 5.81
C GLY A 97 -11.48 5.29 4.52
N MET A 98 -11.03 4.29 3.74
CA MET A 98 -10.40 4.52 2.44
C MET A 98 -11.32 5.23 1.45
N GLN A 99 -12.59 4.86 1.38
CA GLN A 99 -13.54 5.49 0.45
C GLN A 99 -13.88 6.92 0.86
N LEU A 100 -14.05 7.18 2.15
CA LEU A 100 -14.29 8.52 2.70
C LEU A 100 -13.07 9.43 2.54
N GLY A 101 -11.87 8.92 2.82
CA GLY A 101 -10.61 9.66 2.68
C GLY A 101 -10.19 9.91 1.23
N GLY A 102 -10.81 9.22 0.27
CA GLY A 102 -10.54 9.40 -1.16
C GLY A 102 -9.28 8.68 -1.67
N GLY A 103 -8.58 7.92 -0.82
CA GLY A 103 -7.39 7.18 -1.18
C GLY A 103 -6.97 6.16 -0.13
N CYS A 104 -6.19 5.15 -0.53
CA CYS A 104 -5.41 4.33 0.39
C CYS A 104 -4.16 5.11 0.82
N ALA A 105 -3.36 4.58 1.75
CA ALA A 105 -2.15 5.26 2.23
C ALA A 105 -1.20 5.68 1.10
N SER A 106 -0.87 4.77 0.18
CA SER A 106 -0.03 5.06 -0.98
C SER A 106 -0.70 6.02 -1.95
N GLY A 107 -2.01 5.86 -2.20
CA GLY A 107 -2.80 6.76 -3.04
C GLY A 107 -2.84 8.19 -2.51
N THR A 108 -2.97 8.35 -1.21
CA THR A 108 -2.94 9.66 -0.54
C THR A 108 -1.56 10.30 -0.65
N LEU A 109 -0.48 9.52 -0.47
CA LEU A 109 0.90 10.01 -0.57
C LEU A 109 1.22 10.54 -1.97
N PHE A 110 0.98 9.77 -3.03
CA PHE A 110 1.31 10.24 -4.38
C PHE A 110 0.40 11.40 -4.85
N THR A 111 -0.86 11.42 -4.43
CA THR A 111 -1.78 12.50 -4.78
C THR A 111 -1.47 13.79 -4.01
N ALA A 112 -1.02 13.69 -2.75
CA ALA A 112 -0.50 14.81 -1.98
C ALA A 112 0.79 15.35 -2.61
N GLY A 113 1.70 14.47 -3.04
CA GLY A 113 2.91 14.82 -3.77
C GLY A 113 2.64 15.51 -5.12
N GLY A 114 1.51 15.22 -5.76
CA GLY A 114 1.00 15.92 -6.95
C GLY A 114 0.39 17.31 -6.70
N GLY A 115 0.45 17.81 -5.46
CA GLY A 115 0.00 19.16 -5.11
C GLY A 115 -1.47 19.27 -4.65
N ASN A 116 -2.12 18.15 -4.36
CA ASN A 116 -3.49 18.16 -3.86
C ASN A 116 -3.54 18.42 -2.34
N SER A 117 -3.83 19.68 -1.94
CA SER A 117 -3.86 20.09 -0.53
C SER A 117 -4.90 19.35 0.33
N ARG A 118 -6.01 18.91 -0.24
CA ARG A 118 -7.03 18.13 0.49
C ARG A 118 -6.48 16.78 0.95
N MET A 119 -5.60 16.17 0.15
CA MET A 119 -4.98 14.90 0.50
C MET A 119 -3.94 15.02 1.61
N LEU A 120 -3.36 16.21 1.83
CA LEU A 120 -2.49 16.46 2.98
C LEU A 120 -3.25 16.33 4.30
N VAL A 121 -4.47 16.83 4.37
CA VAL A 121 -5.32 16.71 5.58
C VAL A 121 -5.64 15.24 5.84
N THR A 122 -6.00 14.49 4.80
CA THR A 122 -6.24 13.05 4.91
C THR A 122 -4.99 12.29 5.36
N LEU A 123 -3.81 12.68 4.88
CA LEU A 123 -2.54 12.08 5.26
C LEU A 123 -2.23 12.32 6.75
N VAL A 124 -2.42 13.55 7.24
CA VAL A 124 -2.24 13.88 8.67
C VAL A 124 -3.21 13.07 9.54
N ALA A 125 -4.48 13.01 9.14
CA ALA A 125 -5.48 12.21 9.85
C ALA A 125 -5.12 10.70 9.86
N PHE A 126 -4.59 10.19 8.75
CA PHE A 126 -4.13 8.80 8.66
C PHE A 126 -2.95 8.53 9.61
N ILE A 127 -1.95 9.42 9.65
CA ILE A 127 -0.80 9.30 10.55
C ILE A 127 -1.27 9.35 12.01
N ALA A 128 -2.15 10.28 12.36
CA ALA A 128 -2.71 10.38 13.71
C ALA A 128 -3.48 9.12 14.12
N GLY A 129 -4.32 8.59 13.22
CA GLY A 129 -5.06 7.34 13.46
C GLY A 129 -4.14 6.13 13.63
N SER A 130 -3.08 6.06 12.84
CA SER A 130 -2.08 5.00 12.91
C SER A 130 -1.30 5.05 14.24
N LEU A 131 -0.92 6.24 14.71
CA LEU A 131 -0.28 6.42 16.02
C LEU A 131 -1.19 6.02 17.17
N LEU A 132 -2.47 6.39 17.12
CA LEU A 132 -3.45 5.99 18.14
C LEU A 132 -3.67 4.47 18.14
N GLY A 133 -3.69 3.84 16.97
CA GLY A 133 -3.85 2.39 16.84
C GLY A 133 -2.65 1.58 17.33
N THR A 134 -1.44 2.14 17.27
CA THR A 134 -0.22 1.48 17.78
C THR A 134 -0.01 1.67 19.28
N TRP A 135 -0.73 2.58 19.91
CA TRP A 135 -0.60 2.84 21.35
C TRP A 135 -1.31 1.79 22.23
N GLN A 136 -2.15 0.91 21.65
CA GLN A 136 -2.78 -0.21 22.34
C GLN A 136 -2.00 -1.51 22.14
#